data_c59994b31098dd8eed9b1328512a7e59
#
_entry.id   c59994b31098dd8eed9b1328512a7e59
#
_cell.length_a   1.000
_cell.length_b   1.000
_cell.length_c   1.000
_cell.angle_alpha   90.00
_cell.angle_beta   90.00
_cell.angle_gamma   90.00
#
_symmetry.space_group_name_H-M   'P 1'
#
loop_
_entity.id
_entity.type
_entity.pdbx_description
1 polymer ?
#
loop_
_entity_poly.entity_id
_entity_poly.type
_entity_poly.pdbx_seq_one_letter_code
_entity_poly.pdbx_strand_id
1 'polypeptide(L)'
;MYKRQAMGYQKLGVAFCGGLKEEGRIACEIFRAHGFTVVSAICKAGGVPKEQVGLGEEDKVHPGQFEPMCNPIAQAMLLNEQQTEFNIVIGLCVGHDSLFYKYAQAPTTTLVTKDRALAHNPAGALYCAHSYFKDKV
;
A
#
# COMPACT_ATOMS: atom_id res chain seq x y z
N MET A 1 10.01 -13.26 7.95
CA MET A 1 8.84 -14.10 8.25
C MET A 1 8.87 -14.70 9.64
N TYR A 2 9.93 -15.41 10.03
CA TYR A 2 10.08 -16.03 11.37
C TYR A 2 9.88 -15.08 12.57
N LYS A 3 10.29 -13.83 12.48
CA LYS A 3 10.17 -12.88 13.60
C LYS A 3 8.70 -12.56 13.98
N ARG A 4 7.76 -12.61 13.04
CA ARG A 4 6.35 -12.32 13.33
C ARG A 4 5.65 -13.43 14.08
N GLN A 5 5.94 -14.68 13.73
CA GLN A 5 5.47 -15.85 14.47
C GLN A 5 6.06 -15.88 15.89
N ALA A 6 7.34 -15.50 16.03
CA ALA A 6 7.99 -15.39 17.33
C ALA A 6 7.39 -14.27 18.21
N MET A 7 6.75 -13.25 17.63
CA MET A 7 6.05 -12.18 18.35
C MET A 7 4.59 -12.52 18.68
N GLY A 8 4.09 -13.70 18.30
CA GLY A 8 2.77 -14.19 18.64
C GLY A 8 1.61 -13.57 17.85
N TYR A 9 1.87 -12.76 16.82
CA TYR A 9 0.81 -12.17 16.00
C TYR A 9 0.06 -13.24 15.21
N GLN A 10 -1.29 -13.15 15.21
CA GLN A 10 -2.19 -14.06 14.53
C GLN A 10 -2.94 -13.36 13.38
N LYS A 11 -3.27 -12.09 13.52
CA LYS A 11 -4.10 -11.34 12.58
C LYS A 11 -3.30 -10.22 11.91
N LEU A 12 -3.07 -10.36 10.60
CA LEU A 12 -2.31 -9.41 9.79
C LEU A 12 -3.24 -8.50 8.98
N GLY A 13 -2.91 -7.21 8.94
CA GLY A 13 -3.48 -6.25 8.00
C GLY A 13 -2.58 -6.09 6.77
N VAL A 14 -3.16 -6.03 5.58
CA VAL A 14 -2.43 -5.77 4.34
C VAL A 14 -3.05 -4.57 3.63
N ALA A 15 -2.33 -3.44 3.60
CA ALA A 15 -2.74 -2.25 2.87
C ALA A 15 -1.95 -2.17 1.55
N PHE A 16 -2.65 -2.13 0.41
CA PHE A 16 -1.99 -2.13 -0.89
C PHE A 16 -2.56 -1.10 -1.85
N CYS A 17 -1.75 -0.68 -2.81
CA CYS A 17 -2.18 0.15 -3.91
C CYS A 17 -2.94 -0.67 -4.96
N GLY A 18 -3.97 -0.09 -5.57
CA GLY A 18 -4.70 -0.73 -6.67
C GLY A 18 -3.82 -1.13 -7.86
N GLY A 19 -2.71 -0.42 -8.09
CA GLY A 19 -1.72 -0.77 -9.10
C GLY A 19 -0.83 -1.97 -8.75
N LEU A 20 -0.87 -2.45 -7.50
CA LEU A 20 -0.17 -3.65 -7.02
C LEU A 20 -1.17 -4.66 -6.42
N LYS A 21 -2.36 -4.75 -7.01
CA LYS A 21 -3.41 -5.65 -6.52
C LYS A 21 -3.00 -7.12 -6.59
N GLU A 22 -2.22 -7.49 -7.60
CA GLU A 22 -1.78 -8.87 -7.81
C GLU A 22 -0.70 -9.24 -6.79
N GLU A 23 0.27 -8.35 -6.55
CA GLU A 23 1.30 -8.54 -5.52
C GLU A 23 0.64 -8.61 -4.12
N GLY A 24 -0.38 -7.77 -3.88
CA GLY A 24 -1.18 -7.81 -2.65
C GLY A 24 -1.92 -9.13 -2.48
N ARG A 25 -2.54 -9.66 -3.56
CA ARG A 25 -3.22 -10.94 -3.57
C ARG A 25 -2.26 -12.09 -3.22
N ILE A 26 -1.14 -12.17 -3.93
CA ILE A 26 -0.10 -13.20 -3.72
C ILE A 26 0.45 -13.15 -2.29
N ALA A 27 0.76 -11.95 -1.79
CA ALA A 27 1.23 -11.79 -0.42
C ALA A 27 0.20 -12.28 0.61
N CYS A 28 -1.08 -11.95 0.43
CA CYS A 28 -2.15 -12.44 1.30
C CYS A 28 -2.27 -13.97 1.27
N GLU A 29 -2.15 -14.59 0.12
CA GLU A 29 -2.16 -16.07 -0.02
C GLU A 29 -0.99 -16.71 0.72
N ILE A 30 0.22 -16.17 0.55
CA ILE A 30 1.41 -16.64 1.26
C ILE A 30 1.22 -16.52 2.78
N PHE A 31 0.69 -15.41 3.28
CA PHE A 31 0.48 -15.23 4.72
C PHE A 31 -0.58 -16.20 5.26
N ARG A 32 -1.68 -16.42 4.53
CA ARG A 32 -2.70 -17.41 4.91
C ARG A 32 -2.15 -18.83 4.92
N ALA A 33 -1.34 -19.20 3.93
CA ALA A 33 -0.68 -20.50 3.87
C ALA A 33 0.28 -20.75 5.07
N HIS A 34 0.75 -19.66 5.71
CA HIS A 34 1.55 -19.72 6.93
C HIS A 34 0.73 -19.59 8.22
N GLY A 35 -0.58 -19.75 8.15
CA GLY A 35 -1.48 -19.84 9.30
C GLY A 35 -1.97 -18.49 9.85
N PHE A 36 -1.71 -17.37 9.16
CA PHE A 36 -2.24 -16.07 9.60
C PHE A 36 -3.68 -15.83 9.13
N THR A 37 -4.48 -15.22 9.98
CA THR A 37 -5.70 -14.54 9.55
C THR A 37 -5.31 -13.24 8.85
N VAL A 38 -5.77 -13.00 7.63
CA VAL A 38 -5.37 -11.84 6.83
C VAL A 38 -6.58 -11.00 6.43
N VAL A 39 -6.57 -9.75 6.84
CA VAL A 39 -7.49 -8.70 6.38
C VAL A 39 -6.75 -7.80 5.41
N SER A 40 -7.36 -7.46 4.28
CA SER A 40 -6.72 -6.61 3.28
C SER A 40 -7.59 -5.40 2.91
N ALA A 41 -6.95 -4.27 2.67
CA ALA A 41 -7.59 -3.02 2.28
C ALA A 41 -6.88 -2.40 1.07
N ILE A 42 -7.62 -2.17 -0.02
CA ILE A 42 -7.13 -1.49 -1.21
C ILE A 42 -7.15 0.04 -1.01
N CYS A 43 -6.26 0.78 -1.66
CA CYS A 43 -6.16 2.24 -1.53
C CYS A 43 -7.41 3.01 -1.98
N LYS A 44 -8.27 2.41 -2.78
CA LYS A 44 -9.54 3.00 -3.25
C LYS A 44 -10.75 2.59 -2.40
N ALA A 45 -10.50 2.25 -1.13
CA ALA A 45 -11.55 1.91 -0.16
C ALA A 45 -12.55 3.05 -0.01
N GLY A 46 -13.85 2.69 0.02
CA GLY A 46 -14.96 3.62 0.07
C GLY A 46 -15.46 4.09 -1.29
N GLY A 47 -14.70 3.92 -2.37
CA GLY A 47 -15.16 4.22 -3.73
C GLY A 47 -15.59 5.68 -3.97
N VAL A 48 -15.06 6.64 -3.20
CA VAL A 48 -15.44 8.05 -3.27
C VAL A 48 -14.97 8.63 -4.61
N PRO A 49 -15.88 9.13 -5.47
CA PRO A 49 -15.50 9.74 -6.74
C PRO A 49 -14.63 10.97 -6.53
N LYS A 50 -13.69 11.22 -7.43
CA LYS A 50 -12.83 12.41 -7.39
C LYS A 50 -13.63 13.71 -7.39
N GLU A 51 -14.73 13.74 -8.10
CA GLU A 51 -15.62 14.92 -8.22
C GLU A 51 -16.24 15.32 -6.87
N GLN A 52 -16.50 14.36 -5.99
CA GLN A 52 -17.06 14.65 -4.66
C GLN A 52 -16.11 15.41 -3.74
N VAL A 53 -14.82 15.41 -4.06
CA VAL A 53 -13.78 16.15 -3.31
C VAL A 53 -13.27 17.36 -4.07
N GLY A 54 -13.99 17.78 -5.12
CA GLY A 54 -13.70 19.02 -5.86
C GLY A 54 -12.62 18.86 -6.94
N LEU A 55 -12.27 17.64 -7.34
CA LEU A 55 -11.35 17.39 -8.45
C LEU A 55 -12.13 17.27 -9.76
N GLY A 56 -11.64 17.93 -10.80
CA GLY A 56 -12.25 17.95 -12.13
C GLY A 56 -11.80 16.79 -13.03
N GLU A 57 -12.30 16.81 -14.28
CA GLU A 57 -11.92 15.83 -15.29
C GLU A 57 -10.42 15.88 -15.64
N GLU A 58 -9.82 17.08 -15.55
CA GLU A 58 -8.39 17.34 -15.79
C GLU A 58 -7.47 16.64 -14.77
N ASP A 59 -8.00 16.35 -13.58
CA ASP A 59 -7.26 15.67 -12.50
C ASP A 59 -7.35 14.14 -12.58
N LYS A 60 -8.13 13.62 -13.52
CA LYS A 60 -8.29 12.18 -13.71
C LYS A 60 -7.19 11.58 -14.58
N VAL A 61 -6.81 10.35 -14.29
CA VAL A 61 -5.92 9.56 -15.15
C VAL A 61 -6.65 9.19 -16.46
N HIS A 62 -7.96 8.95 -16.36
CA HIS A 62 -8.83 8.64 -17.48
C HIS A 62 -10.04 9.58 -17.47
N PRO A 63 -9.94 10.76 -18.11
CA PRO A 63 -11.08 11.69 -18.24
C PRO A 63 -12.32 11.00 -18.84
N GLY A 64 -13.51 11.37 -18.37
CA GLY A 64 -14.77 10.78 -18.80
C GLY A 64 -15.11 9.42 -18.16
N GLN A 65 -14.25 8.89 -17.29
CA GLN A 65 -14.52 7.63 -16.59
C GLN A 65 -14.66 7.87 -15.08
N PHE A 66 -15.38 6.93 -14.41
CA PHE A 66 -15.43 6.90 -12.95
C PHE A 66 -14.04 6.60 -12.40
N GLU A 67 -13.53 7.51 -11.57
CA GLU A 67 -12.24 7.33 -10.91
C GLU A 67 -12.35 7.65 -9.41
N PRO A 68 -12.28 6.62 -8.54
CA PRO A 68 -12.34 6.85 -7.11
C PRO A 68 -11.02 7.39 -6.56
N MET A 69 -11.13 8.21 -5.51
CA MET A 69 -10.00 8.71 -4.73
C MET A 69 -9.22 7.58 -4.06
N CYS A 70 -7.92 7.80 -3.90
CA CYS A 70 -7.14 7.02 -2.94
C CYS A 70 -7.41 7.53 -1.53
N ASN A 71 -7.69 6.62 -0.60
CA ASN A 71 -7.98 6.96 0.80
C ASN A 71 -7.13 6.09 1.76
N PRO A 72 -5.86 6.43 1.98
CA PRO A 72 -4.98 5.69 2.88
C PRO A 72 -5.42 5.77 4.34
N ILE A 73 -6.11 6.84 4.73
CA ILE A 73 -6.67 6.97 6.08
C ILE A 73 -7.79 5.93 6.27
N ALA A 74 -8.71 5.80 5.31
CA ALA A 74 -9.75 4.78 5.37
C ALA A 74 -9.16 3.36 5.39
N GLN A 75 -8.07 3.10 4.65
CA GLN A 75 -7.37 1.81 4.75
C GLN A 75 -6.90 1.53 6.19
N ALA A 76 -6.26 2.51 6.83
CA ALA A 76 -5.81 2.37 8.22
C ALA A 76 -6.98 2.16 9.18
N MET A 77 -8.05 2.95 9.04
CA MET A 77 -9.25 2.83 9.90
C MET A 77 -9.93 1.47 9.75
N LEU A 78 -10.06 0.95 8.52
CA LEU A 78 -10.62 -0.38 8.27
C LEU A 78 -9.79 -1.48 8.96
N LEU A 79 -8.47 -1.40 8.90
CA LEU A 79 -7.61 -2.38 9.57
C LEU A 79 -7.66 -2.23 11.10
N ASN A 80 -7.77 -1.00 11.62
CA ASN A 80 -7.97 -0.75 13.04
C ASN A 80 -9.29 -1.34 13.54
N GLU A 81 -10.40 -1.10 12.82
CA GLU A 81 -11.71 -1.67 13.14
C GLU A 81 -11.69 -3.20 13.14
N GLN A 82 -10.94 -3.79 12.23
CA GLN A 82 -10.72 -5.22 12.17
C GLN A 82 -9.75 -5.74 13.23
N GLN A 83 -9.21 -4.86 14.08
CA GLN A 83 -8.28 -5.22 15.16
C GLN A 83 -7.08 -6.05 14.67
N THR A 84 -6.46 -5.62 13.57
CA THR A 84 -5.22 -6.23 13.11
C THR A 84 -4.08 -5.98 14.10
N GLU A 85 -3.25 -6.98 14.31
CA GLU A 85 -2.16 -6.94 15.30
C GLU A 85 -0.84 -6.45 14.71
N PHE A 86 -0.69 -6.58 13.40
CA PHE A 86 0.46 -6.11 12.63
C PHE A 86 0.05 -5.80 11.19
N ASN A 87 0.49 -4.66 10.66
CA ASN A 87 0.16 -4.23 9.32
C ASN A 87 1.34 -4.30 8.34
N ILE A 88 1.04 -4.59 7.09
CA ILE A 88 1.99 -4.69 5.99
C ILE A 88 1.52 -3.78 4.86
N VAL A 89 2.40 -2.87 4.44
CA VAL A 89 2.15 -1.96 3.32
C VAL A 89 2.80 -2.51 2.06
N ILE A 90 2.02 -2.57 0.97
CA ILE A 90 2.47 -3.00 -0.35
C ILE A 90 2.22 -1.87 -1.36
N GLY A 91 3.27 -1.11 -1.63
CA GLY A 91 3.33 -0.13 -2.71
C GLY A 91 2.33 1.01 -2.63
N LEU A 92 2.01 1.53 -1.46
CA LEU A 92 1.26 2.78 -1.37
C LEU A 92 2.06 3.92 -2.00
N CYS A 93 1.36 4.89 -2.60
CA CYS A 93 2.02 6.06 -3.18
C CYS A 93 2.77 6.83 -2.11
N VAL A 94 3.88 7.47 -2.50
CA VAL A 94 4.67 8.34 -1.61
C VAL A 94 3.78 9.43 -1.01
N GLY A 95 3.80 9.54 0.31
CA GLY A 95 2.92 10.39 1.09
C GLY A 95 1.63 9.69 1.54
N HIS A 96 1.04 8.81 0.73
CA HIS A 96 -0.10 7.98 1.16
C HIS A 96 0.30 6.94 2.22
N ASP A 97 1.48 6.38 2.11
CA ASP A 97 2.07 5.51 3.13
C ASP A 97 2.26 6.26 4.46
N SER A 98 2.74 7.51 4.42
CA SER A 98 2.87 8.35 5.62
C SER A 98 1.53 8.59 6.32
N LEU A 99 0.47 8.85 5.54
CA LEU A 99 -0.89 8.98 6.08
C LEU A 99 -1.38 7.65 6.67
N PHE A 100 -1.15 6.54 6.00
CA PHE A 100 -1.49 5.23 6.53
C PHE A 100 -0.80 4.97 7.88
N TYR A 101 0.52 5.19 7.96
CA TYR A 101 1.28 5.02 9.20
C TYR A 101 0.77 5.90 10.35
N LYS A 102 0.41 7.15 10.04
CA LYS A 102 -0.08 8.09 11.04
C LYS A 102 -1.38 7.63 11.70
N TYR A 103 -2.25 6.94 10.96
CA TYR A 103 -3.59 6.53 11.43
C TYR A 103 -3.69 5.05 11.78
N ALA A 104 -2.72 4.23 11.43
CA ALA A 104 -2.67 2.83 11.83
C ALA A 104 -2.33 2.69 13.33
N GLN A 105 -3.12 1.89 14.05
CA GLN A 105 -2.89 1.61 15.47
C GLN A 105 -1.90 0.46 15.68
N ALA A 106 -1.97 -0.57 14.84
CA ALA A 106 -1.05 -1.69 14.91
C ALA A 106 0.34 -1.32 14.35
N PRO A 107 1.42 -1.91 14.87
CA PRO A 107 2.75 -1.78 14.27
C PRO A 107 2.70 -2.08 12.77
N THR A 108 3.38 -1.28 11.97
CA THR A 108 3.31 -1.33 10.52
C THR A 108 4.70 -1.39 9.88
N THR A 109 4.84 -2.22 8.85
CA THR A 109 6.05 -2.31 8.04
C THR A 109 5.72 -2.21 6.54
N THR A 110 6.67 -1.73 5.74
CA THR A 110 6.59 -1.78 4.27
C THR A 110 7.25 -3.05 3.75
N LEU A 111 6.51 -3.83 2.98
CA LEU A 111 7.04 -4.98 2.25
C LEU A 111 7.55 -4.57 0.86
N VAL A 112 6.79 -3.70 0.19
CA VAL A 112 7.14 -3.19 -1.14
C VAL A 112 7.00 -1.68 -1.14
N THR A 113 8.08 -0.98 -1.45
CA THR A 113 8.05 0.46 -1.73
C THR A 113 7.60 0.69 -3.17
N LYS A 114 6.67 1.62 -3.40
CA LYS A 114 6.17 1.89 -4.75
C LYS A 114 7.18 2.69 -5.55
N ASP A 115 7.56 2.13 -6.68
CA ASP A 115 8.38 2.79 -7.70
C ASP A 115 8.01 2.26 -9.09
N ARG A 116 7.30 3.05 -9.86
CA ARG A 116 6.85 2.62 -11.20
C ARG A 116 7.97 2.63 -12.24
N ALA A 117 9.01 3.43 -12.03
CA ALA A 117 10.12 3.54 -12.98
C ALA A 117 11.09 2.36 -12.89
N LEU A 118 11.28 1.81 -11.67
CA LEU A 118 12.27 0.78 -11.38
C LEU A 118 11.65 -0.55 -10.92
N ALA A 119 10.44 -0.85 -11.37
CA ALA A 119 9.75 -2.09 -11.01
C ALA A 119 9.69 -2.32 -9.49
N HIS A 120 9.35 -1.28 -8.73
CA HIS A 120 9.28 -1.26 -7.27
C HIS A 120 10.61 -1.58 -6.55
N ASN A 121 11.72 -1.25 -7.22
CA ASN A 121 13.08 -1.35 -6.67
C ASN A 121 13.79 0.01 -6.64
N PRO A 122 13.39 0.96 -5.78
CA PRO A 122 13.99 2.30 -5.72
C PRO A 122 15.48 2.29 -5.37
N ALA A 123 15.94 1.24 -4.68
CA ALA A 123 17.36 1.06 -4.39
C ALA A 123 18.22 0.92 -5.68
N GLY A 124 17.61 0.48 -6.79
CA GLY A 124 18.27 0.39 -8.08
C GLY A 124 18.79 1.74 -8.59
N ALA A 125 18.04 2.85 -8.34
CA ALA A 125 18.50 4.19 -8.68
C ALA A 125 19.75 4.58 -7.87
N LEU A 126 19.74 4.28 -6.57
CA LEU A 126 20.87 4.58 -5.68
C LEU A 126 22.13 3.80 -6.09
N TYR A 127 21.98 2.51 -6.41
CA TYR A 127 23.13 1.70 -6.87
C TYR A 127 23.73 2.18 -8.19
N CYS A 128 22.90 2.76 -9.06
CA CYS A 128 23.30 3.25 -10.36
C CYS A 128 23.47 4.79 -10.43
N ALA A 129 23.43 5.51 -9.29
CA ALA A 129 23.46 6.97 -9.24
C ALA A 129 24.73 7.56 -9.89
N HIS A 130 25.89 6.90 -9.76
CA HIS A 130 27.15 7.33 -10.36
C HIS A 130 27.44 6.72 -11.75
N SER A 131 26.48 5.99 -12.33
CA SER A 131 26.59 5.33 -13.63
C SER A 131 25.40 5.71 -14.53
N TYR A 132 24.45 4.80 -14.73
CA TYR A 132 23.31 4.99 -15.63
C TYR A 132 22.40 6.16 -15.24
N PHE A 133 22.23 6.45 -13.94
CA PHE A 133 21.40 7.54 -13.45
C PHE A 133 22.16 8.84 -13.15
N LYS A 134 23.46 8.92 -13.43
CA LYS A 134 24.33 10.06 -13.11
C LYS A 134 23.74 11.43 -13.49
N ASP A 135 23.04 11.51 -14.62
CA ASP A 135 22.47 12.75 -15.13
C ASP A 135 20.93 12.80 -14.99
N LYS A 136 20.34 11.90 -14.20
CA LYS A 136 18.88 11.74 -14.06
C LYS A 136 18.40 11.88 -12.63
N VAL A 137 19.30 11.98 -11.66
CA VAL A 137 19.03 12.15 -10.23
C VAL A 137 19.76 13.36 -9.70
#